data_6df625f418887248eaa706a33d4f9ee4
#
_entry.id   6df625f418887248eaa706a33d4f9ee4
#
_cell.length_a   1.000
_cell.length_b   1.000
_cell.length_c   1.000
_cell.angle_alpha   90.00
_cell.angle_beta   90.00
_cell.angle_gamma   90.00
#
_symmetry.space_group_name_H-M   'P 1'
#
loop_
_entity.id
_entity.type
_entity.pdbx_description
1 polymer ?
#
loop_
_entity_poly.entity_id
_entity_poly.type
_entity_poly.pdbx_seq_one_letter_code
_entity_poly.pdbx_strand_id
1 'polypeptide(L)'
;MELIVGKESTWSLRVWICGQLANIDFNIKVIDLTDSDDKAHVFTFSPSGLVPALVDGSLVVHDSLAIVEYLNEQANGALFPDSVNERAIARSLCSELHSGFMNLREQCSFTLENVMPLSTLNDGITNEVSRIETIFEQAQLPYMFDKAGAVDAFYSILAYRLNAYGIVLNGRAGDYQQSLLDWHFLQDAIKEAKAWESK
;
A
#
# COMPACT_ATOMS: atom_id res chain seq x y z
N MET A 1 -7.08 -15.00 -11.21
CA MET A 1 -6.78 -14.97 -9.77
C MET A 1 -7.92 -14.27 -9.02
N GLU A 2 -8.24 -14.67 -7.80
CA GLU A 2 -9.19 -13.97 -6.93
C GLU A 2 -8.41 -13.27 -5.80
N LEU A 3 -8.68 -11.98 -5.59
CA LEU A 3 -8.08 -11.20 -4.50
C LEU A 3 -9.15 -10.91 -3.44
N ILE A 4 -8.94 -11.44 -2.25
CA ILE A 4 -9.77 -11.21 -1.07
C ILE A 4 -9.27 -9.93 -0.40
N VAL A 5 -10.11 -8.93 -0.32
CA VAL A 5 -9.78 -7.60 0.20
C VAL A 5 -10.67 -7.22 1.36
N GLY A 6 -10.19 -6.38 2.24
CA GLY A 6 -11.01 -5.76 3.27
C GLY A 6 -11.39 -4.34 2.92
N LYS A 7 -12.58 -3.92 3.27
CA LYS A 7 -12.94 -2.50 3.26
C LYS A 7 -11.91 -1.72 4.07
N GLU A 8 -11.49 -0.56 3.58
CA GLU A 8 -10.48 0.31 4.19
C GLU A 8 -9.09 -0.34 4.45
N SER A 9 -8.83 -1.51 3.87
CA SER A 9 -7.55 -2.20 4.05
C SER A 9 -6.46 -1.62 3.15
N THR A 10 -5.53 -0.88 3.75
CA THR A 10 -4.35 -0.35 3.04
C THR A 10 -3.44 -1.45 2.50
N TRP A 11 -3.37 -2.60 3.16
CA TRP A 11 -2.60 -3.75 2.68
C TRP A 11 -3.22 -4.33 1.42
N SER A 12 -4.57 -4.40 1.34
CA SER A 12 -5.28 -4.84 0.13
C SER A 12 -5.06 -3.89 -1.04
N LEU A 13 -5.09 -2.58 -0.80
CA LEU A 13 -4.84 -1.57 -1.84
C LEU A 13 -3.43 -1.65 -2.42
N ARG A 14 -2.40 -1.90 -1.61
CA ARG A 14 -1.02 -2.09 -2.08
C ARG A 14 -0.93 -3.26 -3.06
N VAL A 15 -1.55 -4.39 -2.72
CA VAL A 15 -1.58 -5.57 -3.60
C VAL A 15 -2.35 -5.27 -4.87
N TRP A 16 -3.48 -4.58 -4.77
CA TRP A 16 -4.27 -4.20 -5.94
C TRP A 16 -3.45 -3.35 -6.91
N ILE A 17 -2.75 -2.30 -6.42
CA ILE A 17 -1.88 -1.46 -7.26
C ILE A 17 -0.77 -2.29 -7.89
N CYS A 18 -0.12 -3.18 -7.14
CA CYS A 18 0.92 -4.06 -7.68
C CYS A 18 0.36 -4.99 -8.78
N GLY A 19 -0.87 -5.48 -8.64
CA GLY A 19 -1.54 -6.25 -9.69
C GLY A 19 -1.71 -5.44 -10.97
N GLN A 20 -2.19 -4.19 -10.84
CA GLN A 20 -2.36 -3.30 -12.01
C GLN A 20 -1.01 -3.01 -12.68
N LEU A 21 0.05 -2.74 -11.91
CA LEU A 21 1.42 -2.58 -12.43
C LEU A 21 1.93 -3.82 -13.16
N ALA A 22 1.57 -4.99 -12.69
CA ALA A 22 1.93 -6.28 -13.28
C ALA A 22 1.02 -6.68 -14.46
N ASN A 23 0.00 -5.87 -14.81
CA ASN A 23 -1.05 -6.20 -15.76
C ASN A 23 -1.78 -7.51 -15.42
N ILE A 24 -2.05 -7.72 -14.14
CA ILE A 24 -2.79 -8.88 -13.63
C ILE A 24 -4.16 -8.41 -13.13
N ASP A 25 -5.21 -8.88 -13.78
CA ASP A 25 -6.58 -8.62 -13.35
C ASP A 25 -7.02 -9.56 -12.23
N PHE A 26 -7.73 -9.00 -11.26
CA PHE A 26 -8.29 -9.74 -10.15
C PHE A 26 -9.81 -9.83 -10.20
N ASN A 27 -10.33 -11.00 -9.87
CA ASN A 27 -11.69 -11.10 -9.37
C ASN A 27 -11.68 -10.67 -7.91
N ILE A 28 -12.36 -9.56 -7.57
CA ILE A 28 -12.30 -8.97 -6.23
C ILE A 28 -13.43 -9.53 -5.36
N LYS A 29 -13.04 -10.07 -4.20
CA LYS A 29 -13.98 -10.43 -3.13
C LYS A 29 -13.77 -9.51 -1.92
N VAL A 30 -14.79 -8.73 -1.60
CA VAL A 30 -14.74 -7.76 -0.50
C VAL A 30 -15.24 -8.40 0.79
N ILE A 31 -14.54 -8.15 1.89
CA ILE A 31 -14.91 -8.55 3.25
C ILE A 31 -15.11 -7.28 4.08
N ASP A 32 -16.22 -7.19 4.78
CA ASP A 32 -16.45 -6.16 5.79
C ASP A 32 -15.78 -6.56 7.10
N LEU A 33 -14.64 -5.93 7.41
CA LEU A 33 -13.88 -6.24 8.62
C LEU A 33 -14.54 -5.73 9.91
N THR A 34 -15.60 -4.94 9.80
CA THR A 34 -16.40 -4.45 10.95
C THR A 34 -17.55 -5.40 11.29
N ASP A 35 -18.00 -6.20 10.33
CA ASP A 35 -19.00 -7.23 10.53
C ASP A 35 -18.35 -8.49 11.14
N SER A 36 -18.92 -9.00 12.24
CA SER A 36 -18.36 -10.15 12.96
C SER A 36 -18.44 -11.46 12.16
N ASP A 37 -19.50 -11.63 11.37
CA ASP A 37 -19.74 -12.84 10.59
C ASP A 37 -18.82 -12.85 9.35
N ASP A 38 -18.69 -11.72 8.68
CA ASP A 38 -17.74 -11.55 7.58
C ASP A 38 -16.30 -11.74 8.05
N LYS A 39 -15.93 -11.18 9.20
CA LYS A 39 -14.61 -11.39 9.80
C LYS A 39 -14.32 -12.85 10.12
N ALA A 40 -15.30 -13.60 10.61
CA ALA A 40 -15.17 -15.02 10.83
C ALA A 40 -15.00 -15.79 9.51
N HIS A 41 -15.65 -15.33 8.43
CA HIS A 41 -15.50 -15.92 7.10
C HIS A 41 -14.10 -15.73 6.48
N VAL A 42 -13.29 -14.76 6.94
CA VAL A 42 -11.94 -14.57 6.39
C VAL A 42 -11.12 -15.86 6.47
N PHE A 43 -11.26 -16.65 7.55
CA PHE A 43 -10.55 -17.91 7.70
C PHE A 43 -10.88 -18.96 6.63
N THR A 44 -12.01 -18.83 5.93
CA THR A 44 -12.35 -19.73 4.81
C THR A 44 -11.54 -19.43 3.56
N PHE A 45 -10.95 -18.24 3.46
CA PHE A 45 -10.17 -17.76 2.30
C PHE A 45 -8.71 -17.52 2.64
N SER A 46 -8.41 -17.17 3.88
CA SER A 46 -7.08 -16.83 4.36
C SER A 46 -6.75 -17.62 5.62
N PRO A 47 -5.78 -18.54 5.59
CA PRO A 47 -5.38 -19.30 6.78
C PRO A 47 -4.92 -18.43 7.96
N SER A 48 -4.45 -17.21 7.68
CA SER A 48 -4.05 -16.25 8.70
C SER A 48 -5.22 -15.50 9.35
N GLY A 49 -6.44 -15.58 8.78
CA GLY A 49 -7.55 -14.74 9.19
C GLY A 49 -7.38 -13.24 8.88
N LEU A 50 -6.46 -12.90 7.99
CA LEU A 50 -6.15 -11.52 7.60
C LEU A 50 -6.35 -11.31 6.10
N VAL A 51 -6.55 -10.07 5.72
CA VAL A 51 -6.59 -9.60 4.33
C VAL A 51 -5.39 -8.70 4.04
N PRO A 52 -4.89 -8.67 2.79
CA PRO A 52 -5.36 -9.40 1.62
C PRO A 52 -4.99 -10.89 1.65
N ALA A 53 -5.75 -11.69 0.90
CA ALA A 53 -5.35 -13.04 0.51
C ALA A 53 -5.57 -13.21 -1.00
N LEU A 54 -4.66 -13.91 -1.66
CA LEU A 54 -4.73 -14.22 -3.09
C LEU A 54 -5.03 -15.71 -3.26
N VAL A 55 -6.03 -16.02 -4.07
CA VAL A 55 -6.38 -17.40 -4.47
C VAL A 55 -6.08 -17.57 -5.96
N ASP A 56 -5.21 -18.53 -6.27
CA ASP A 56 -4.87 -18.89 -7.64
C ASP A 56 -4.97 -20.42 -7.81
N GLY A 57 -6.11 -20.86 -8.34
CA GLY A 57 -6.47 -22.28 -8.37
C GLY A 57 -6.55 -22.88 -6.98
N SER A 58 -5.68 -23.81 -6.62
CA SER A 58 -5.59 -24.40 -5.29
C SER A 58 -4.61 -23.70 -4.34
N LEU A 59 -3.82 -22.75 -4.88
CA LEU A 59 -2.86 -21.99 -4.09
C LEU A 59 -3.56 -20.84 -3.36
N VAL A 60 -3.27 -20.70 -2.07
CA VAL A 60 -3.67 -19.54 -1.27
C VAL A 60 -2.42 -18.87 -0.73
N VAL A 61 -2.21 -17.62 -1.09
CA VAL A 61 -1.11 -16.79 -0.59
C VAL A 61 -1.69 -15.71 0.30
N HIS A 62 -1.17 -15.57 1.49
CA HIS A 62 -1.54 -14.50 2.42
C HIS A 62 -0.30 -13.71 2.83
N ASP A 63 -0.55 -12.53 3.44
CA ASP A 63 0.37 -11.42 3.61
C ASP A 63 0.66 -10.65 2.30
N SER A 64 0.52 -9.32 2.39
CA SER A 64 0.64 -8.44 1.22
C SER A 64 2.03 -8.47 0.57
N LEU A 65 3.12 -8.64 1.35
CA LEU A 65 4.47 -8.76 0.80
C LEU A 65 4.66 -10.07 0.03
N ALA A 66 4.19 -11.19 0.62
CA ALA A 66 4.25 -12.49 -0.03
C ALA A 66 3.44 -12.52 -1.33
N ILE A 67 2.25 -11.90 -1.34
CA ILE A 67 1.45 -11.77 -2.55
C ILE A 67 2.19 -10.94 -3.61
N VAL A 68 2.79 -9.81 -3.23
CA VAL A 68 3.53 -8.96 -4.18
C VAL A 68 4.74 -9.68 -4.75
N GLU A 69 5.48 -10.47 -3.97
CA GLU A 69 6.56 -11.31 -4.50
C GLU A 69 6.03 -12.36 -5.48
N TYR A 70 4.92 -13.03 -5.16
CA TYR A 70 4.28 -13.97 -6.08
C TYR A 70 3.85 -13.30 -7.39
N LEU A 71 3.20 -12.13 -7.33
CA LEU A 71 2.82 -11.35 -8.51
C LEU A 71 4.04 -10.94 -9.33
N ASN A 72 5.13 -10.56 -8.67
CA ASN A 72 6.39 -10.20 -9.32
C ASN A 72 6.99 -11.38 -10.10
N GLU A 73 6.94 -12.60 -9.56
CA GLU A 73 7.37 -13.81 -10.28
C GLU A 73 6.49 -14.10 -11.50
N GLN A 74 5.15 -13.97 -11.36
CA GLN A 74 4.19 -14.13 -12.45
C GLN A 74 4.40 -13.09 -13.57
N ALA A 75 4.84 -11.89 -13.22
CA ALA A 75 5.08 -10.76 -14.13
C ALA A 75 6.57 -10.64 -14.57
N ASN A 76 7.37 -11.69 -14.46
CA ASN A 76 8.78 -11.72 -14.88
C ASN A 76 9.63 -10.60 -14.24
N GLY A 77 9.39 -10.27 -12.98
CA GLY A 77 10.18 -9.28 -12.23
C GLY A 77 9.73 -7.83 -12.41
N ALA A 78 8.54 -7.57 -12.96
CA ALA A 78 8.08 -6.22 -13.30
C ALA A 78 7.90 -5.27 -12.12
N LEU A 79 7.74 -5.79 -10.89
CA LEU A 79 7.43 -4.99 -9.70
C LEU A 79 8.66 -4.48 -8.93
N PHE A 80 9.84 -5.01 -9.22
CA PHE A 80 11.07 -4.64 -8.53
C PHE A 80 12.18 -4.26 -9.53
N PRO A 81 13.18 -3.44 -9.12
CA PRO A 81 14.30 -3.08 -9.99
C PRO A 81 15.10 -4.30 -10.51
N ASP A 82 15.65 -4.17 -11.72
CA ASP A 82 16.51 -5.17 -12.33
C ASP A 82 17.86 -5.31 -11.59
N SER A 83 18.36 -4.22 -11.02
CA SER A 83 19.58 -4.21 -10.21
C SER A 83 19.38 -5.00 -8.91
N VAL A 84 20.26 -5.94 -8.61
CA VAL A 84 20.23 -6.74 -7.36
C VAL A 84 20.27 -5.84 -6.13
N ASN A 85 21.10 -4.80 -6.16
CA ASN A 85 21.25 -3.87 -5.03
C ASN A 85 19.99 -3.03 -4.82
N GLU A 86 19.46 -2.44 -5.89
CA GLU A 86 18.22 -1.65 -5.80
C GLU A 86 17.02 -2.53 -5.42
N ARG A 87 16.96 -3.75 -5.94
CA ARG A 87 15.92 -4.72 -5.55
C ARG A 87 15.99 -5.09 -4.07
N ALA A 88 17.19 -5.21 -3.49
CA ALA A 88 17.35 -5.44 -2.05
C ALA A 88 16.86 -4.24 -1.24
N ILE A 89 17.20 -3.00 -1.67
CA ILE A 89 16.71 -1.76 -1.07
C ILE A 89 15.19 -1.67 -1.19
N ALA A 90 14.62 -1.95 -2.36
CA ALA A 90 13.18 -1.92 -2.58
C ALA A 90 12.42 -2.86 -1.62
N ARG A 91 12.92 -4.09 -1.44
CA ARG A 91 12.36 -5.02 -0.45
C ARG A 91 12.48 -4.52 0.98
N SER A 92 13.61 -3.91 1.33
CA SER A 92 13.80 -3.32 2.67
C SER A 92 12.79 -2.21 2.93
N LEU A 93 12.58 -1.30 1.96
CA LEU A 93 11.60 -0.22 2.07
C LEU A 93 10.17 -0.74 2.19
N CYS A 94 9.78 -1.72 1.37
CA CYS A 94 8.47 -2.36 1.48
C CYS A 94 8.27 -3.02 2.85
N SER A 95 9.28 -3.73 3.36
CA SER A 95 9.23 -4.39 4.66
C SER A 95 9.16 -3.39 5.81
N GLU A 96 9.92 -2.30 5.74
CA GLU A 96 9.89 -1.23 6.74
C GLU A 96 8.49 -0.61 6.82
N LEU A 97 7.89 -0.27 5.67
CA LEU A 97 6.52 0.23 5.68
C LEU A 97 5.51 -0.83 6.12
N HIS A 98 5.72 -2.10 5.78
CA HIS A 98 4.81 -3.18 6.16
C HIS A 98 4.70 -3.33 7.68
N SER A 99 5.79 -3.24 8.41
CA SER A 99 5.85 -3.50 9.86
C SER A 99 5.98 -2.25 10.73
N GLY A 100 6.30 -1.10 10.15
CA GLY A 100 6.61 0.13 10.87
C GLY A 100 5.51 1.20 10.84
N PHE A 101 5.90 2.42 11.24
CA PHE A 101 5.07 3.63 11.24
C PHE A 101 3.78 3.49 12.07
N MET A 102 3.92 2.92 13.25
CA MET A 102 2.77 2.58 14.10
C MET A 102 2.07 3.82 14.66
N ASN A 103 2.81 4.90 14.98
CA ASN A 103 2.21 6.16 15.43
C ASN A 103 1.33 6.79 14.34
N LEU A 104 1.82 6.80 13.10
CA LEU A 104 1.03 7.25 11.96
C LEU A 104 -0.19 6.36 11.71
N ARG A 105 -0.07 5.04 11.89
CA ARG A 105 -1.20 4.12 11.72
C ARG A 105 -2.28 4.35 12.76
N GLU A 106 -1.89 4.60 14.00
CA GLU A 106 -2.80 4.78 15.13
C GLU A 106 -3.49 6.15 15.09
N GLN A 107 -2.74 7.23 14.82
CA GLN A 107 -3.24 8.58 14.92
C GLN A 107 -3.72 9.18 13.60
N CYS A 108 -3.20 8.68 12.49
CA CYS A 108 -3.59 9.04 11.14
C CYS A 108 -4.17 7.81 10.44
N SER A 109 -5.29 7.27 10.91
CA SER A 109 -5.95 6.11 10.32
C SER A 109 -6.23 6.34 8.83
N PHE A 110 -6.15 5.29 8.02
CA PHE A 110 -6.57 5.40 6.63
C PHE A 110 -8.07 5.67 6.57
N THR A 111 -8.45 6.62 5.74
CA THR A 111 -9.86 6.96 5.51
C THR A 111 -10.04 7.49 4.10
N LEU A 112 -11.22 7.28 3.54
CA LEU A 112 -11.66 7.84 2.26
C LEU A 112 -12.50 9.12 2.46
N GLU A 113 -12.80 9.43 3.72
CA GLU A 113 -13.53 10.62 4.12
C GLU A 113 -12.58 11.82 4.32
N ASN A 114 -13.16 13.02 4.29
CA ASN A 114 -12.43 14.23 4.64
C ASN A 114 -12.20 14.29 6.14
N VAL A 115 -10.96 14.40 6.55
CA VAL A 115 -10.57 14.58 7.95
C VAL A 115 -9.95 15.96 8.16
N MET A 116 -9.99 16.44 9.40
CA MET A 116 -9.31 17.69 9.74
C MET A 116 -7.80 17.45 9.82
N PRO A 117 -7.00 18.34 9.23
CA PRO A 117 -5.55 18.29 9.38
C PRO A 117 -5.14 18.31 10.87
N LEU A 118 -4.05 17.63 11.18
CA LEU A 118 -3.48 17.66 12.52
C LEU A 118 -2.94 19.07 12.83
N SER A 119 -3.34 19.65 13.93
CA SER A 119 -2.85 20.96 14.36
C SER A 119 -1.42 20.90 14.93
N THR A 120 -1.04 19.75 15.48
CA THR A 120 0.31 19.48 16.03
C THR A 120 0.65 18.01 15.86
N LEU A 121 1.93 17.74 15.61
CA LEU A 121 2.48 16.39 15.59
C LEU A 121 3.11 16.09 16.95
N ASN A 122 2.83 14.94 17.53
CA ASN A 122 3.57 14.46 18.70
C ASN A 122 4.96 13.90 18.27
N ASP A 123 5.82 13.63 19.24
CA ASP A 123 7.18 13.18 19.01
C ASP A 123 7.23 11.86 18.20
N GLY A 124 6.28 10.94 18.43
CA GLY A 124 6.21 9.67 17.69
C GLY A 124 5.95 9.88 16.20
N ILE A 125 4.95 10.70 15.87
CA ILE A 125 4.64 11.06 14.46
C ILE A 125 5.81 11.85 13.86
N THR A 126 6.36 12.82 14.59
CA THR A 126 7.48 13.64 14.10
C THR A 126 8.67 12.77 13.71
N ASN A 127 9.04 11.79 14.53
CA ASN A 127 10.13 10.87 14.23
C ASN A 127 9.83 9.99 13.00
N GLU A 128 8.60 9.50 12.88
CA GLU A 128 8.19 8.69 11.73
C GLU A 128 8.13 9.53 10.44
N VAL A 129 7.65 10.76 10.49
CA VAL A 129 7.66 11.71 9.35
C VAL A 129 9.09 12.01 8.93
N SER A 130 10.00 12.30 9.86
CA SER A 130 11.43 12.50 9.55
C SER A 130 12.07 11.28 8.87
N ARG A 131 11.67 10.06 9.27
CA ARG A 131 12.13 8.85 8.59
C ARG A 131 11.57 8.75 7.18
N ILE A 132 10.30 9.11 6.97
CA ILE A 132 9.65 9.13 5.65
C ILE A 132 10.33 10.18 4.75
N GLU A 133 10.63 11.37 5.26
CA GLU A 133 11.41 12.39 4.53
C GLU A 133 12.75 11.82 4.03
N THR A 134 13.50 11.16 4.93
CA THR A 134 14.77 10.52 4.58
C THR A 134 14.62 9.46 3.48
N ILE A 135 13.53 8.70 3.49
CA ILE A 135 13.23 7.70 2.45
C ILE A 135 12.89 8.42 1.13
N PHE A 136 12.00 9.40 1.18
CA PHE A 136 11.49 10.09 0.00
C PHE A 136 12.55 10.94 -0.71
N GLU A 137 13.53 11.47 0.03
CA GLU A 137 14.69 12.17 -0.55
C GLU A 137 15.55 11.28 -1.45
N GLN A 138 15.46 9.95 -1.31
CA GLN A 138 16.20 9.00 -2.14
C GLN A 138 15.55 8.74 -3.51
N ALA A 139 14.31 9.18 -3.71
CA ALA A 139 13.58 8.93 -4.97
C ALA A 139 14.30 9.51 -6.18
N GLN A 140 14.34 8.77 -7.26
CA GLN A 140 14.93 9.23 -8.54
C GLN A 140 13.99 10.18 -9.30
N LEU A 141 12.70 10.20 -8.92
CA LEU A 141 11.61 10.96 -9.51
C LEU A 141 11.34 10.63 -11.00
N PRO A 142 10.06 10.47 -11.35
CA PRO A 142 8.88 10.61 -10.49
C PRO A 142 8.63 9.39 -9.57
N TYR A 143 9.46 8.34 -9.64
CA TYR A 143 9.36 7.11 -8.87
C TYR A 143 10.55 6.93 -7.93
N MET A 144 10.46 5.96 -7.04
CA MET A 144 11.58 5.66 -6.15
C MET A 144 12.82 5.23 -6.93
N PHE A 145 12.64 4.41 -7.96
CA PHE A 145 13.69 3.95 -8.88
C PHE A 145 13.37 4.38 -10.31
N ASP A 146 14.12 3.90 -11.28
CA ASP A 146 13.96 4.23 -12.71
C ASP A 146 12.53 3.99 -13.24
N LYS A 147 11.84 3.01 -12.68
CA LYS A 147 10.45 2.65 -13.05
C LYS A 147 9.57 2.58 -11.82
N ALA A 148 8.26 2.80 -12.04
CA ALA A 148 7.26 2.53 -11.02
C ALA A 148 7.31 1.07 -10.58
N GLY A 149 7.20 0.81 -9.28
CA GLY A 149 7.29 -0.53 -8.74
C GLY A 149 6.55 -0.70 -7.42
N ALA A 150 6.83 -1.79 -6.74
CA ALA A 150 6.20 -2.14 -5.47
C ALA A 150 6.42 -1.06 -4.39
N VAL A 151 7.58 -0.39 -4.38
CA VAL A 151 7.84 0.71 -3.43
C VAL A 151 6.85 1.85 -3.64
N ASP A 152 6.65 2.27 -4.89
CA ASP A 152 5.71 3.35 -5.21
C ASP A 152 4.27 2.94 -4.86
N ALA A 153 3.88 1.69 -5.13
CA ALA A 153 2.57 1.16 -4.74
C ALA A 153 2.35 1.20 -3.22
N PHE A 154 3.37 0.83 -2.44
CA PHE A 154 3.30 0.82 -0.99
C PHE A 154 3.27 2.23 -0.41
N TYR A 155 4.17 3.08 -0.85
CA TYR A 155 4.33 4.42 -0.30
C TYR A 155 3.30 5.42 -0.85
N SER A 156 2.63 5.16 -1.97
CA SER A 156 1.53 6.00 -2.44
C SER A 156 0.35 6.01 -1.46
N ILE A 157 0.02 4.87 -0.86
CA ILE A 157 -1.02 4.78 0.17
C ILE A 157 -0.60 5.55 1.44
N LEU A 158 0.69 5.54 1.79
CA LEU A 158 1.21 6.35 2.89
C LEU A 158 1.17 7.84 2.53
N ALA A 159 1.59 8.23 1.33
CA ALA A 159 1.53 9.62 0.85
C ALA A 159 0.08 10.16 0.87
N TYR A 160 -0.89 9.35 0.43
CA TYR A 160 -2.31 9.67 0.54
C TYR A 160 -2.74 9.92 2.00
N ARG A 161 -2.34 9.02 2.92
CA ARG A 161 -2.60 9.17 4.35
C ARG A 161 -2.01 10.46 4.92
N LEU A 162 -0.73 10.74 4.66
CA LEU A 162 -0.08 11.97 5.11
C LEU A 162 -0.83 13.21 4.62
N ASN A 163 -1.16 13.24 3.34
CA ASN A 163 -1.88 14.36 2.73
C ASN A 163 -3.27 14.57 3.34
N ALA A 164 -4.01 13.50 3.63
CA ALA A 164 -5.32 13.59 4.25
C ALA A 164 -5.28 14.30 5.62
N TYR A 165 -4.19 14.13 6.37
CA TYR A 165 -3.97 14.76 7.67
C TYR A 165 -3.17 16.08 7.61
N GLY A 166 -2.93 16.61 6.41
CA GLY A 166 -2.24 17.88 6.20
C GLY A 166 -0.72 17.80 6.40
N ILE A 167 -0.13 16.60 6.39
CA ILE A 167 1.31 16.40 6.49
C ILE A 167 1.91 16.46 5.09
N VAL A 168 2.49 17.63 4.74
CA VAL A 168 3.11 17.91 3.45
C VAL A 168 4.61 18.02 3.65
N LEU A 169 5.36 17.22 2.91
CA LEU A 169 6.82 17.22 2.93
C LEU A 169 7.37 18.33 2.02
N ASN A 170 8.64 18.67 2.19
CA ASN A 170 9.29 19.74 1.42
C ASN A 170 10.42 19.20 0.55
N GLY A 171 10.89 20.03 -0.39
CA GLY A 171 12.01 19.70 -1.25
C GLY A 171 11.78 18.40 -2.05
N ARG A 172 12.83 17.63 -2.25
CA ARG A 172 12.77 16.38 -3.02
C ARG A 172 11.79 15.34 -2.43
N ALA A 173 11.70 15.28 -1.11
CA ALA A 173 10.72 14.42 -0.44
C ALA A 173 9.27 14.84 -0.76
N GLY A 174 9.02 16.16 -0.80
CA GLY A 174 7.73 16.72 -1.21
C GLY A 174 7.44 16.47 -2.69
N ASP A 175 8.43 16.60 -3.57
CA ASP A 175 8.28 16.30 -5.00
C ASP A 175 7.87 14.83 -5.22
N TYR A 176 8.48 13.90 -4.48
CA TYR A 176 8.10 12.49 -4.55
C TYR A 176 6.72 12.23 -3.94
N GLN A 177 6.40 12.83 -2.79
CA GLN A 177 5.04 12.76 -2.22
C GLN A 177 4.00 13.21 -3.26
N GLN A 178 4.24 14.34 -3.92
CA GLN A 178 3.31 14.88 -4.91
C GLN A 178 3.21 13.97 -6.13
N SER A 179 4.33 13.44 -6.64
CA SER A 179 4.30 12.52 -7.78
C SER A 179 3.50 11.24 -7.47
N LEU A 180 3.57 10.74 -6.24
CA LEU A 180 2.75 9.60 -5.80
C LEU A 180 1.26 9.97 -5.71
N LEU A 181 0.94 11.19 -5.22
CA LEU A 181 -0.45 11.66 -5.14
C LEU A 181 -1.08 11.86 -6.53
N ASP A 182 -0.29 12.34 -7.49
CA ASP A 182 -0.73 12.54 -8.87
C ASP A 182 -0.74 11.26 -9.70
N TRP A 183 -0.18 10.18 -9.16
CA TRP A 183 -0.04 8.92 -9.86
C TRP A 183 -1.40 8.25 -10.12
N HIS A 184 -1.71 7.98 -11.38
CA HIS A 184 -3.01 7.45 -11.79
C HIS A 184 -3.37 6.12 -11.09
N PHE A 185 -2.39 5.23 -10.82
CA PHE A 185 -2.66 3.98 -10.11
C PHE A 185 -3.12 4.21 -8.66
N LEU A 186 -2.59 5.22 -7.97
CA LEU A 186 -3.14 5.60 -6.67
C LEU A 186 -4.57 6.13 -6.79
N GLN A 187 -4.80 7.02 -7.76
CA GLN A 187 -6.15 7.60 -7.96
C GLN A 187 -7.18 6.53 -8.30
N ASP A 188 -6.82 5.54 -9.11
CA ASP A 188 -7.69 4.42 -9.45
C ASP A 188 -7.88 3.47 -8.26
N ALA A 189 -6.85 3.25 -7.44
CA ALA A 189 -6.95 2.47 -6.20
C ALA A 189 -7.91 3.14 -5.19
N ILE A 190 -7.91 4.47 -5.07
CA ILE A 190 -8.85 5.19 -4.21
C ILE A 190 -10.29 5.10 -4.73
N LYS A 191 -10.50 5.14 -6.06
CA LYS A 191 -11.83 4.89 -6.65
C LYS A 191 -12.30 3.46 -6.37
N GLU A 192 -11.40 2.49 -6.53
CA GLU A 192 -11.69 1.08 -6.27
C GLU A 192 -12.03 0.84 -4.78
N ALA A 193 -11.26 1.46 -3.86
CA ALA A 193 -11.54 1.39 -2.43
C ALA A 193 -12.95 1.91 -2.09
N LYS A 194 -13.38 3.01 -2.70
CA LYS A 194 -14.76 3.54 -2.55
C LYS A 194 -15.81 2.57 -3.11
N ALA A 195 -15.50 1.86 -4.19
CA ALA A 195 -16.37 0.84 -4.71
C ALA A 195 -16.48 -0.38 -3.79
N TRP A 196 -15.44 -0.69 -3.02
CA TRP A 196 -15.49 -1.76 -2.00
C TRP A 196 -16.41 -1.42 -0.83
N GLU A 197 -16.49 -0.14 -0.42
CA GLU A 197 -17.40 0.29 0.66
C GLU A 197 -18.87 0.05 0.32
N SER A 198 -19.22 0.08 -0.95
CA SER A 198 -20.60 -0.09 -1.42
C SER A 198 -21.01 -1.55 -1.65
N LYS A 199 -20.10 -2.49 -1.47
CA LYS A 199 -20.33 -3.93 -1.60
C LYS A 199 -20.49 -4.59 -0.24
#